data_61d0762501919507e8a48624a5ecdf01
#
_entry.id   61d0762501919507e8a48624a5ecdf01
#
_cell.length_a   1.000
_cell.length_b   1.000
_cell.length_c   1.000
_cell.angle_alpha   90.00
_cell.angle_beta   90.00
_cell.angle_gamma   90.00
#
_symmetry.space_group_name_H-M   'P 1'
#
loop_
_entity.id
_entity.type
_entity.pdbx_description
1 polymer ?
#
loop_
_entity_poly.entity_id
_entity_poly.type
_entity_poly.pdbx_seq_one_letter_code
_entity_poly.pdbx_strand_id
1 'polypeptide(L)'
;MRRKLVNDRVEEVRRWFSKHVVYEGEAYVIDSEQAAAVVSDDLNAIVVARAGSGKTRTIVAKIVYLIACKGVKPEKIMAFVFNANAAREINERLSKMMVDGRSIVKKAKIASTFHAFSRKIVYDACGGREKCGKILAGEKENFILAVVLKMLKEPEWKDKIQRFIRGEEVEDNEEVEDEELMSFSKMMAQFVNRGQQRFLGGEVTLAERAEEYLKDEEIEEGERNFVELGVECYRRYHWYLLDAKRKLKGFEEYGTDFNLIVSWASKLIWAGRGKVPELLKNKKYILIDEYQDFSQLFLAAVEAIRSVAEDARLFVVGDDWQAINRFAGSDVEYFRSFEQYFPGDTRRYEITTNYRCNYMIVDTARKFMKKAMGEKGEFRAFSRRAGKVILVDVKRNKVEYLKYLVKIIRENRKSKDILILHRNNDTHLKISLEGLERALEREVVKAGVLAEEEFKEKVRVMTMHKSKGLEAEVVIILEADAGVIPKTHPDTRLFGVFGETEEVALNDQVRLFYVAMTRAKKRLYIMHEKVPKKKKNGFIPYLGWGLERWEE
;
A
#
# COMPACT_ATOMS: atom_id res chain seq x y z
N MET A 1 22.43 -11.98 -32.01
CA MET A 1 22.10 -10.72 -32.73
C MET A 1 21.06 -9.88 -31.97
N ARG A 2 19.85 -10.32 -31.65
CA ARG A 2 18.82 -9.58 -30.88
C ARG A 2 19.30 -9.02 -29.52
N ARG A 3 20.02 -9.82 -28.71
CA ARG A 3 20.55 -9.39 -27.40
C ARG A 3 21.56 -8.22 -27.50
N LYS A 4 22.39 -8.20 -28.52
CA LYS A 4 23.38 -7.12 -28.77
C LYS A 4 22.66 -5.82 -29.14
N LEU A 5 21.67 -5.88 -30.05
CA LEU A 5 20.86 -4.73 -30.45
C LEU A 5 20.05 -4.12 -29.28
N VAL A 6 19.55 -4.95 -28.36
CA VAL A 6 18.84 -4.46 -27.17
C VAL A 6 19.81 -3.76 -26.22
N ASN A 7 21.00 -4.33 -26.00
CA ASN A 7 22.01 -3.73 -25.12
C ASN A 7 22.53 -2.40 -25.69
N ASP A 8 22.75 -2.33 -27.00
CA ASP A 8 23.19 -1.09 -27.67
C ASP A 8 22.14 0.04 -27.48
N ARG A 9 20.85 -0.30 -27.62
CA ARG A 9 19.76 0.65 -27.42
C ARG A 9 19.61 1.10 -25.94
N VAL A 10 19.84 0.21 -24.99
CA VAL A 10 19.84 0.53 -23.56
C VAL A 10 20.93 1.54 -23.25
N GLU A 11 22.16 1.34 -23.71
CA GLU A 11 23.28 2.25 -23.50
C GLU A 11 23.09 3.58 -24.23
N GLU A 12 22.51 3.58 -25.43
CA GLU A 12 22.16 4.79 -26.17
C GLU A 12 21.18 5.65 -25.37
N VAL A 13 20.11 5.05 -24.84
CA VAL A 13 19.09 5.77 -24.06
C VAL A 13 19.65 6.27 -22.73
N ARG A 14 20.50 5.51 -22.05
CA ARG A 14 21.20 5.99 -20.83
C ARG A 14 22.02 7.25 -21.12
N ARG A 15 22.83 7.25 -22.20
CA ARG A 15 23.64 8.40 -22.62
C ARG A 15 22.75 9.57 -23.01
N TRP A 16 21.64 9.28 -23.71
CA TRP A 16 20.68 10.30 -24.10
C TRP A 16 20.08 10.99 -22.87
N PHE A 17 19.60 10.24 -21.86
CA PHE A 17 19.08 10.81 -20.63
C PHE A 17 20.11 11.70 -19.93
N SER A 18 21.33 11.22 -19.74
CA SER A 18 22.37 11.97 -19.04
C SER A 18 22.79 13.26 -19.75
N LYS A 19 22.64 13.32 -21.09
CA LYS A 19 23.04 14.45 -21.91
C LYS A 19 21.92 15.46 -22.16
N HIS A 20 20.71 14.98 -22.35
CA HIS A 20 19.60 15.79 -22.88
C HIS A 20 18.51 16.08 -21.85
N VAL A 21 18.40 15.28 -20.78
CA VAL A 21 17.32 15.41 -19.79
C VAL A 21 17.84 16.04 -18.50
N VAL A 22 17.21 17.14 -18.09
CA VAL A 22 17.55 17.89 -16.87
C VAL A 22 16.33 17.99 -15.97
N TYR A 23 16.53 17.77 -14.68
CA TYR A 23 15.54 17.96 -13.64
C TYR A 23 16.13 18.85 -12.52
N GLU A 24 15.50 19.98 -12.24
CA GLU A 24 15.94 20.96 -11.22
C GLU A 24 17.43 21.38 -11.38
N GLY A 25 17.91 21.51 -12.61
CA GLY A 25 19.27 21.92 -12.93
C GLY A 25 20.29 20.79 -13.00
N GLU A 26 19.93 19.58 -12.64
CA GLU A 26 20.83 18.41 -12.67
C GLU A 26 20.46 17.43 -13.79
N ALA A 27 21.47 16.72 -14.33
CA ALA A 27 21.27 15.67 -15.32
C ALA A 27 20.41 14.52 -14.75
N TYR A 28 19.37 14.11 -15.48
CA TYR A 28 18.50 13.02 -15.09
C TYR A 28 19.07 11.67 -15.52
N VAL A 29 19.86 11.06 -14.64
CA VAL A 29 20.57 9.81 -14.95
C VAL A 29 19.71 8.60 -14.57
N ILE A 30 19.64 7.61 -15.47
CA ILE A 30 19.07 6.29 -15.22
C ILE A 30 20.14 5.20 -15.40
N ASP A 31 20.02 4.11 -14.67
CA ASP A 31 20.93 2.96 -14.81
C ASP A 31 20.51 2.02 -15.95
N SER A 32 21.28 0.95 -16.19
CA SER A 32 21.00 -0.02 -17.24
C SER A 32 19.73 -0.84 -17.00
N GLU A 33 19.41 -1.19 -15.76
CA GLU A 33 18.18 -1.92 -15.41
C GLU A 33 16.95 -1.02 -15.66
N GLN A 34 16.98 0.23 -15.21
CA GLN A 34 15.95 1.23 -15.48
C GLN A 34 15.80 1.51 -16.98
N ALA A 35 16.93 1.70 -17.69
CA ALA A 35 16.92 1.95 -19.12
C ALA A 35 16.34 0.78 -19.92
N ALA A 36 16.64 -0.47 -19.54
CA ALA A 36 16.07 -1.65 -20.16
C ALA A 36 14.53 -1.68 -20.06
N ALA A 37 13.98 -1.32 -18.89
CA ALA A 37 12.55 -1.18 -18.71
C ALA A 37 11.97 0.01 -19.51
N VAL A 38 12.67 1.15 -19.52
CA VAL A 38 12.25 2.38 -20.21
C VAL A 38 12.15 2.20 -21.72
N VAL A 39 13.11 1.50 -22.36
CA VAL A 39 13.11 1.27 -23.82
C VAL A 39 12.14 0.18 -24.26
N SER A 40 11.51 -0.54 -23.33
CA SER A 40 10.56 -1.61 -23.66
C SER A 40 9.48 -1.13 -24.62
N ASP A 41 9.08 -1.98 -25.53
CA ASP A 41 8.00 -1.72 -26.49
C ASP A 41 7.02 -2.92 -26.54
N ASP A 42 7.02 -3.71 -25.47
CA ASP A 42 6.17 -4.87 -25.28
C ASP A 42 4.71 -4.43 -25.10
N LEU A 43 3.75 -5.27 -25.44
CA LEU A 43 2.33 -4.99 -25.23
C LEU A 43 2.02 -4.84 -23.74
N ASN A 44 2.60 -5.71 -22.93
CA ASN A 44 2.49 -5.67 -21.47
C ASN A 44 3.90 -5.79 -20.86
N ALA A 45 4.29 -4.83 -20.06
CA ALA A 45 5.56 -4.84 -19.35
C ALA A 45 5.33 -4.71 -17.84
N ILE A 46 5.90 -5.64 -17.08
CA ILE A 46 5.95 -5.56 -15.61
C ILE A 46 7.38 -5.30 -15.16
N VAL A 47 7.58 -4.31 -14.32
CA VAL A 47 8.87 -3.94 -13.73
C VAL A 47 8.86 -4.26 -12.24
N VAL A 48 9.61 -5.29 -11.87
CA VAL A 48 9.88 -5.66 -10.46
C VAL A 48 10.98 -4.75 -9.95
N ALA A 49 10.63 -3.74 -9.19
CA ALA A 49 11.55 -2.68 -8.76
C ALA A 49 11.66 -2.66 -7.24
N ARG A 50 12.74 -3.20 -6.68
CA ARG A 50 12.96 -3.35 -5.24
C ARG A 50 12.96 -2.01 -4.50
N ALA A 51 12.80 -2.03 -3.17
CA ALA A 51 12.84 -0.83 -2.33
C ALA A 51 14.03 0.06 -2.68
N GLY A 52 13.80 1.38 -2.80
CA GLY A 52 14.88 2.34 -3.10
C GLY A 52 15.54 2.22 -4.48
N SER A 53 14.99 1.43 -5.41
CA SER A 53 15.51 1.27 -6.78
C SER A 53 15.03 2.35 -7.76
N GLY A 54 14.18 3.27 -7.33
CA GLY A 54 13.70 4.36 -8.15
C GLY A 54 12.46 4.02 -8.99
N LYS A 55 11.47 3.30 -8.45
CA LYS A 55 10.19 3.00 -9.10
C LYS A 55 9.58 4.21 -9.81
N THR A 56 9.26 5.26 -9.06
CA THR A 56 8.69 6.50 -9.59
C THR A 56 9.62 7.19 -10.60
N ARG A 57 10.96 7.11 -10.40
CA ARG A 57 11.95 7.59 -11.35
C ARG A 57 11.85 6.87 -12.69
N THR A 58 11.64 5.55 -12.67
CA THR A 58 11.48 4.73 -13.89
C THR A 58 10.20 5.07 -14.64
N ILE A 59 9.07 5.29 -13.94
CA ILE A 59 7.82 5.74 -14.56
C ILE A 59 7.98 7.10 -15.22
N VAL A 60 8.58 8.07 -14.52
CA VAL A 60 8.85 9.40 -15.07
C VAL A 60 9.76 9.30 -16.29
N ALA A 61 10.86 8.50 -16.22
CA ALA A 61 11.75 8.27 -17.35
C ALA A 61 11.01 7.63 -18.54
N LYS A 62 10.11 6.66 -18.29
CA LYS A 62 9.28 6.07 -19.37
C LYS A 62 8.42 7.11 -20.06
N ILE A 63 7.75 7.99 -19.30
CA ILE A 63 6.93 9.07 -19.88
C ILE A 63 7.80 10.03 -20.70
N VAL A 64 8.96 10.46 -20.16
CA VAL A 64 9.90 11.33 -20.87
C VAL A 64 10.37 10.70 -22.18
N TYR A 65 10.76 9.41 -22.14
CA TYR A 65 11.18 8.65 -23.32
C TYR A 65 10.09 8.56 -24.39
N LEU A 66 8.85 8.27 -23.97
CA LEU A 66 7.69 8.19 -24.88
C LEU A 66 7.43 9.54 -25.58
N ILE A 67 7.51 10.64 -24.85
CA ILE A 67 7.26 11.98 -25.41
C ILE A 67 8.44 12.42 -26.29
N ALA A 68 9.65 12.41 -25.75
CA ALA A 68 10.80 13.02 -26.41
C ALA A 68 11.45 12.14 -27.49
N CYS A 69 11.54 10.82 -27.26
CA CYS A 69 12.19 9.91 -28.20
C CYS A 69 11.21 9.22 -29.15
N LYS A 70 9.97 8.94 -28.69
CA LYS A 70 8.95 8.26 -29.51
C LYS A 70 7.92 9.21 -30.13
N GLY A 71 7.97 10.50 -29.82
CA GLY A 71 7.04 11.51 -30.34
C GLY A 71 5.58 11.28 -29.89
N VAL A 72 5.37 10.59 -28.79
CA VAL A 72 4.02 10.32 -28.28
C VAL A 72 3.47 11.57 -27.63
N LYS A 73 2.31 12.03 -28.06
CA LYS A 73 1.65 13.20 -27.45
C LYS A 73 1.25 12.89 -26.00
N PRO A 74 1.40 13.82 -25.04
CA PRO A 74 1.07 13.60 -23.62
C PRO A 74 -0.36 13.09 -23.40
N GLU A 75 -1.32 13.52 -24.20
CA GLU A 75 -2.74 13.11 -24.11
C GLU A 75 -2.96 11.62 -24.43
N LYS A 76 -2.00 10.97 -25.09
CA LYS A 76 -2.03 9.54 -25.40
C LYS A 76 -1.47 8.65 -24.29
N ILE A 77 -0.98 9.26 -23.20
CA ILE A 77 -0.39 8.58 -22.05
C ILE A 77 -1.32 8.75 -20.85
N MET A 78 -1.55 7.68 -20.11
CA MET A 78 -2.23 7.66 -18.81
C MET A 78 -1.30 7.04 -17.79
N ALA A 79 -1.17 7.66 -16.61
CA ALA A 79 -0.44 7.07 -15.49
C ALA A 79 -1.34 6.99 -14.26
N PHE A 80 -1.50 5.79 -13.71
CA PHE A 80 -2.27 5.54 -12.51
C PHE A 80 -1.37 5.32 -11.30
N VAL A 81 -1.77 5.92 -10.19
CA VAL A 81 -1.11 5.80 -8.88
C VAL A 81 -2.18 5.62 -7.79
N PHE A 82 -1.76 5.09 -6.62
CA PHE A 82 -2.71 4.75 -5.56
C PHE A 82 -3.17 5.94 -4.71
N ASN A 83 -2.40 7.02 -4.64
CA ASN A 83 -2.78 8.18 -3.83
C ASN A 83 -2.54 9.52 -4.55
N ALA A 84 -3.26 10.57 -4.10
CA ALA A 84 -3.24 11.87 -4.74
C ALA A 84 -1.87 12.58 -4.62
N ASN A 85 -1.09 12.31 -3.56
CA ASN A 85 0.23 12.89 -3.39
C ASN A 85 1.21 12.34 -4.43
N ALA A 86 1.19 11.02 -4.69
CA ALA A 86 2.01 10.41 -5.73
C ALA A 86 1.64 10.95 -7.13
N ALA A 87 0.34 11.15 -7.41
CA ALA A 87 -0.10 11.77 -8.67
C ALA A 87 0.44 13.19 -8.82
N ARG A 88 0.37 13.97 -7.75
CA ARG A 88 0.91 15.34 -7.73
C ARG A 88 2.42 15.33 -7.96
N GLU A 89 3.14 14.49 -7.23
CA GLU A 89 4.60 14.36 -7.35
C GLU A 89 5.05 14.03 -8.78
N ILE A 90 4.42 13.04 -9.43
CA ILE A 90 4.76 12.69 -10.82
C ILE A 90 4.48 13.86 -11.76
N ASN A 91 3.32 14.52 -11.65
CA ASN A 91 2.98 15.65 -12.49
C ASN A 91 3.90 16.86 -12.28
N GLU A 92 4.29 17.14 -11.02
CA GLU A 92 5.26 18.20 -10.69
C GLU A 92 6.64 17.89 -11.25
N ARG A 93 7.13 16.64 -11.08
CA ARG A 93 8.39 16.21 -11.67
C ARG A 93 8.40 16.38 -13.19
N LEU A 94 7.33 15.94 -13.87
CA LEU A 94 7.19 16.10 -15.31
C LEU A 94 7.16 17.58 -15.75
N SER A 95 6.50 18.46 -14.99
CA SER A 95 6.42 19.88 -15.30
C SER A 95 7.77 20.62 -15.19
N LYS A 96 8.65 20.13 -14.30
CA LYS A 96 10.01 20.64 -14.10
C LYS A 96 11.05 19.98 -15.03
N MET A 97 10.65 18.94 -15.78
CA MET A 97 11.55 18.20 -16.66
C MET A 97 11.82 18.98 -17.93
N MET A 98 13.09 19.11 -18.26
CA MET A 98 13.57 19.78 -19.46
C MET A 98 14.29 18.78 -20.37
N VAL A 99 14.04 18.86 -21.65
CA VAL A 99 14.76 18.11 -22.69
C VAL A 99 15.31 19.12 -23.69
N ASP A 100 16.61 19.13 -23.87
CA ASP A 100 17.32 20.12 -24.71
C ASP A 100 16.90 21.58 -24.39
N GLY A 101 16.79 21.90 -23.11
CA GLY A 101 16.41 23.24 -22.64
C GLY A 101 14.93 23.59 -22.81
N ARG A 102 14.06 22.63 -23.24
CA ARG A 102 12.63 22.87 -23.44
C ARG A 102 11.80 22.01 -22.48
N SER A 103 10.77 22.59 -21.90
CA SER A 103 9.79 21.84 -21.09
C SER A 103 9.00 20.86 -21.97
N ILE A 104 8.95 19.60 -21.57
CA ILE A 104 8.23 18.55 -22.32
C ILE A 104 6.73 18.54 -22.06
N VAL A 105 6.30 19.02 -20.87
CA VAL A 105 4.89 19.03 -20.45
C VAL A 105 4.60 20.30 -19.67
N LYS A 106 3.98 21.29 -20.30
CA LYS A 106 3.69 22.59 -19.64
C LYS A 106 2.47 22.55 -18.71
N LYS A 107 1.42 21.78 -19.03
CA LYS A 107 0.13 21.78 -18.30
C LYS A 107 -0.60 20.44 -18.27
N ALA A 108 -0.12 19.38 -18.93
CA ALA A 108 -0.85 18.12 -18.99
C ALA A 108 -0.77 17.37 -17.66
N LYS A 109 -1.92 16.96 -17.15
CA LYS A 109 -2.02 16.04 -16.00
C LYS A 109 -2.01 14.61 -16.53
N ILE A 110 -0.84 13.99 -16.58
CA ILE A 110 -0.66 12.62 -17.07
C ILE A 110 -0.99 11.61 -15.95
N ALA A 111 -0.54 11.89 -14.72
CA ALA A 111 -0.79 11.03 -13.58
C ALA A 111 -2.08 11.41 -12.83
N SER A 112 -2.87 10.40 -12.48
CA SER A 112 -4.08 10.50 -11.66
C SER A 112 -4.26 9.23 -10.80
N THR A 113 -5.13 9.28 -9.80
CA THR A 113 -5.57 8.04 -9.14
C THR A 113 -6.70 7.38 -9.94
N PHE A 114 -6.87 6.05 -9.78
CA PHE A 114 -8.04 5.35 -10.34
C PHE A 114 -9.36 6.03 -9.93
N HIS A 115 -9.49 6.40 -8.68
CA HIS A 115 -10.68 7.08 -8.16
C HIS A 115 -10.94 8.45 -8.82
N ALA A 116 -9.88 9.26 -8.99
CA ALA A 116 -10.03 10.58 -9.64
C ALA A 116 -10.42 10.46 -11.12
N PHE A 117 -9.83 9.49 -11.82
CA PHE A 117 -10.18 9.17 -13.20
C PHE A 117 -11.62 8.67 -13.30
N SER A 118 -11.99 7.67 -12.52
CA SER A 118 -13.32 7.07 -12.52
C SER A 118 -14.42 8.08 -12.17
N ARG A 119 -14.14 8.95 -11.17
CA ARG A 119 -15.05 10.04 -10.80
C ARG A 119 -15.34 10.97 -11.97
N LYS A 120 -14.33 11.30 -12.78
CA LYS A 120 -14.54 12.12 -13.98
C LYS A 120 -15.50 11.43 -14.97
N ILE A 121 -15.28 10.14 -15.22
CA ILE A 121 -16.14 9.35 -16.12
C ILE A 121 -17.60 9.34 -15.63
N VAL A 122 -17.80 9.03 -14.35
CA VAL A 122 -19.12 8.93 -13.75
C VAL A 122 -19.84 10.29 -13.75
N TYR A 123 -19.15 11.37 -13.38
CA TYR A 123 -19.76 12.71 -13.37
C TYR A 123 -20.13 13.20 -14.76
N ASP A 124 -19.31 12.92 -15.77
CA ASP A 124 -19.62 13.25 -17.16
C ASP A 124 -20.88 12.47 -17.63
N ALA A 125 -20.99 11.19 -17.27
CA ALA A 125 -22.13 10.36 -17.61
C ALA A 125 -23.44 10.76 -16.89
N CYS A 126 -23.34 11.19 -15.61
CA CYS A 126 -24.50 11.69 -14.84
C CYS A 126 -24.95 13.10 -15.26
N GLY A 127 -24.16 13.82 -16.06
CA GLY A 127 -24.43 15.21 -16.41
C GLY A 127 -24.09 16.22 -15.31
N GLY A 128 -23.12 15.89 -14.46
CA GLY A 128 -22.52 16.75 -13.44
C GLY A 128 -22.44 16.13 -12.05
N ARG A 129 -21.61 16.72 -11.21
CA ARG A 129 -21.33 16.25 -9.84
C ARG A 129 -22.59 16.20 -8.96
N GLU A 130 -23.45 17.20 -9.08
CA GLU A 130 -24.64 17.37 -8.23
C GLU A 130 -25.68 16.26 -8.43
N LYS A 131 -25.71 15.67 -9.63
CA LYS A 131 -26.67 14.61 -9.98
C LYS A 131 -26.27 13.21 -9.51
N CYS A 132 -25.01 13.02 -9.11
CA CYS A 132 -24.50 11.72 -8.67
C CYS A 132 -24.61 11.48 -7.14
N GLY A 133 -25.12 12.45 -6.36
CA GLY A 133 -25.09 12.42 -4.90
C GLY A 133 -23.67 12.60 -4.34
N LYS A 134 -23.57 12.79 -3.02
CA LYS A 134 -22.26 12.85 -2.35
C LYS A 134 -21.59 11.48 -2.31
N ILE A 135 -20.26 11.51 -2.29
CA ILE A 135 -19.42 10.31 -2.10
C ILE A 135 -19.24 10.08 -0.61
N LEU A 136 -19.58 8.88 -0.14
CA LEU A 136 -19.29 8.44 1.21
C LEU A 136 -17.78 8.15 1.33
N ALA A 137 -17.04 9.06 1.94
CA ALA A 137 -15.57 9.01 2.03
C ALA A 137 -15.08 8.66 3.45
N GLY A 138 -15.10 9.62 4.37
CA GLY A 138 -14.60 9.47 5.74
C GLY A 138 -15.60 8.87 6.73
N GLU A 139 -16.87 8.76 6.35
CA GLU A 139 -17.97 8.38 7.24
C GLU A 139 -18.46 6.94 7.03
N LYS A 140 -17.66 6.12 6.34
CA LYS A 140 -18.04 4.73 6.00
C LYS A 140 -18.29 3.89 7.26
N GLU A 141 -17.48 4.03 8.30
CA GLU A 141 -17.65 3.31 9.56
C GLU A 141 -18.96 3.71 10.25
N ASN A 142 -19.30 4.99 10.30
CA ASN A 142 -20.57 5.49 10.84
C ASN A 142 -21.78 5.02 10.01
N PHE A 143 -21.64 4.97 8.70
CA PHE A 143 -22.68 4.42 7.82
C PHE A 143 -22.90 2.93 8.09
N ILE A 144 -21.84 2.15 8.24
CA ILE A 144 -21.92 0.72 8.60
C ILE A 144 -22.52 0.54 9.98
N LEU A 145 -22.16 1.36 10.96
CA LEU A 145 -22.81 1.34 12.28
C LEU A 145 -24.34 1.54 12.14
N ALA A 146 -24.77 2.50 11.33
CA ALA A 146 -26.21 2.68 11.09
C ALA A 146 -26.87 1.48 10.38
N VAL A 147 -26.14 0.77 9.52
CA VAL A 147 -26.60 -0.50 8.92
C VAL A 147 -26.75 -1.57 10.01
N VAL A 148 -25.75 -1.76 10.86
CA VAL A 148 -25.75 -2.73 11.97
C VAL A 148 -26.88 -2.44 12.95
N LEU A 149 -27.12 -1.18 13.30
CA LEU A 149 -28.26 -0.76 14.13
C LEU A 149 -29.62 -1.09 13.51
N LYS A 150 -29.71 -1.14 12.18
CA LYS A 150 -30.93 -1.64 11.50
C LYS A 150 -31.04 -3.16 11.59
N MET A 151 -29.92 -3.90 11.46
CA MET A 151 -29.89 -5.35 11.61
C MET A 151 -30.30 -5.77 13.01
N LEU A 152 -29.88 -5.08 14.06
CA LEU A 152 -30.27 -5.35 15.45
C LEU A 152 -31.78 -5.21 15.73
N LYS A 153 -32.54 -4.60 14.85
CA LYS A 153 -34.03 -4.51 14.97
C LYS A 153 -34.75 -5.77 14.48
N GLU A 154 -34.05 -6.67 13.83
CA GLU A 154 -34.56 -7.92 13.28
C GLU A 154 -34.09 -9.09 14.16
N PRO A 155 -35.00 -9.89 14.71
CA PRO A 155 -34.64 -10.91 15.72
C PRO A 155 -33.53 -11.87 15.27
N GLU A 156 -33.59 -12.34 14.03
CA GLU A 156 -32.58 -13.25 13.46
C GLU A 156 -31.17 -12.65 13.48
N TRP A 157 -31.02 -11.40 13.03
CA TRP A 157 -29.72 -10.75 12.97
C TRP A 157 -29.25 -10.23 14.32
N LYS A 158 -30.19 -9.86 15.20
CA LYS A 158 -29.88 -9.49 16.58
C LYS A 158 -29.22 -10.65 17.30
N ASP A 159 -29.80 -11.84 17.25
CA ASP A 159 -29.28 -13.07 17.88
C ASP A 159 -27.86 -13.38 17.34
N LYS A 160 -27.66 -13.39 16.02
CA LYS A 160 -26.34 -13.63 15.42
C LYS A 160 -25.28 -12.59 15.83
N ILE A 161 -25.62 -11.31 15.88
CA ILE A 161 -24.70 -10.24 16.30
C ILE A 161 -24.33 -10.42 17.79
N GLN A 162 -25.30 -10.67 18.66
CA GLN A 162 -25.06 -10.87 20.08
C GLN A 162 -24.17 -12.09 20.36
N ARG A 163 -24.45 -13.23 19.73
CA ARG A 163 -23.60 -14.44 19.83
C ARG A 163 -22.19 -14.20 19.31
N PHE A 164 -22.02 -13.46 18.22
CA PHE A 164 -20.69 -13.14 17.71
C PHE A 164 -19.88 -12.26 18.67
N ILE A 165 -20.51 -11.24 19.27
CA ILE A 165 -19.82 -10.29 20.14
C ILE A 165 -19.48 -10.88 21.51
N ARG A 166 -20.39 -11.68 22.09
CA ARG A 166 -20.31 -12.15 23.48
C ARG A 166 -20.07 -13.65 23.67
N GLY A 167 -20.15 -14.44 22.58
CA GLY A 167 -20.07 -15.88 22.62
C GLY A 167 -21.45 -16.55 22.73
N GLU A 168 -21.47 -17.89 22.80
CA GLU A 168 -22.72 -18.70 22.74
C GLU A 168 -23.58 -18.65 24.00
N GLU A 169 -23.02 -18.28 25.16
CA GLU A 169 -23.71 -18.22 26.45
C GLU A 169 -24.26 -16.81 26.75
N VAL A 170 -25.21 -16.32 25.96
CA VAL A 170 -25.83 -15.01 26.22
C VAL A 170 -27.24 -15.17 26.73
N GLU A 171 -27.55 -14.58 27.90
CA GLU A 171 -28.94 -14.42 28.36
C GLU A 171 -29.66 -13.38 27.45
N ASP A 172 -30.90 -13.71 27.03
CA ASP A 172 -31.69 -12.99 26.01
C ASP A 172 -31.89 -11.47 26.23
N ASN A 173 -31.53 -10.92 27.40
CA ASN A 173 -31.86 -9.56 27.83
C ASN A 173 -30.65 -8.60 27.94
N GLU A 174 -29.44 -9.03 27.67
CA GLU A 174 -28.29 -8.10 27.73
C GLU A 174 -28.13 -7.28 26.44
N GLU A 175 -28.20 -5.96 26.58
CA GLU A 175 -27.92 -5.04 25.47
C GLU A 175 -26.41 -5.01 25.17
N VAL A 176 -26.04 -4.99 23.86
CA VAL A 176 -24.65 -4.84 23.42
C VAL A 176 -24.17 -3.44 23.76
N GLU A 177 -23.00 -3.32 24.39
CA GLU A 177 -22.42 -2.02 24.75
C GLU A 177 -22.00 -1.23 23.50
N ASP A 178 -22.05 0.10 23.57
CA ASP A 178 -21.73 0.99 22.46
C ASP A 178 -20.28 0.77 21.94
N GLU A 179 -19.34 0.48 22.84
CA GLU A 179 -17.92 0.24 22.47
C GLU A 179 -17.75 -1.08 21.72
N GLU A 180 -18.44 -2.14 22.13
CA GLU A 180 -18.48 -3.43 21.46
C GLU A 180 -19.09 -3.30 20.06
N LEU A 181 -20.20 -2.56 19.96
CA LEU A 181 -20.90 -2.30 18.72
C LEU A 181 -20.05 -1.49 17.74
N MET A 182 -19.31 -0.50 18.25
CA MET A 182 -18.35 0.27 17.44
C MET A 182 -17.22 -0.62 16.92
N SER A 183 -16.69 -1.52 17.77
CA SER A 183 -15.64 -2.47 17.37
C SER A 183 -16.12 -3.42 16.28
N PHE A 184 -17.31 -4.01 16.48
CA PHE A 184 -17.95 -4.88 15.49
C PHE A 184 -18.21 -4.14 14.16
N SER A 185 -18.71 -2.91 14.23
CA SER A 185 -18.98 -2.10 13.03
C SER A 185 -17.70 -1.79 12.24
N LYS A 186 -16.55 -1.61 12.91
CA LYS A 186 -15.25 -1.48 12.24
C LYS A 186 -14.83 -2.75 11.51
N MET A 187 -15.08 -3.93 12.11
CA MET A 187 -14.82 -5.21 11.45
C MET A 187 -15.71 -5.38 10.21
N MET A 188 -16.99 -5.05 10.32
CA MET A 188 -17.92 -5.07 9.18
C MET A 188 -17.52 -4.08 8.08
N ALA A 189 -17.01 -2.89 8.43
CA ALA A 189 -16.49 -1.94 7.46
C ALA A 189 -15.27 -2.49 6.70
N GLN A 190 -14.38 -3.21 7.39
CA GLN A 190 -13.27 -3.92 6.74
C GLN A 190 -13.78 -5.03 5.81
N PHE A 191 -14.77 -5.81 6.25
CA PHE A 191 -15.38 -6.86 5.43
C PHE A 191 -16.00 -6.28 4.15
N VAL A 192 -16.82 -5.25 4.26
CA VAL A 192 -17.44 -4.56 3.12
C VAL A 192 -16.37 -4.01 2.16
N ASN A 193 -15.31 -3.38 2.69
CA ASN A 193 -14.26 -2.83 1.85
C ASN A 193 -13.49 -3.92 1.09
N ARG A 194 -13.14 -5.03 1.74
CA ARG A 194 -12.48 -6.17 1.08
C ARG A 194 -13.40 -6.80 0.03
N GLY A 195 -14.68 -6.98 0.36
CA GLY A 195 -15.69 -7.47 -0.58
C GLY A 195 -15.78 -6.61 -1.83
N GLN A 196 -15.80 -5.29 -1.67
CA GLN A 196 -15.80 -4.38 -2.81
C GLN A 196 -14.52 -4.47 -3.64
N GLN A 197 -13.35 -4.48 -3.02
CA GLN A 197 -12.07 -4.52 -3.74
C GLN A 197 -11.84 -5.84 -4.48
N ARG A 198 -12.37 -6.96 -3.95
CA ARG A 198 -12.11 -8.29 -4.49
C ARG A 198 -13.20 -8.82 -5.41
N PHE A 199 -14.44 -8.34 -5.31
CA PHE A 199 -15.57 -8.90 -6.05
C PHE A 199 -16.31 -7.89 -6.93
N LEU A 200 -16.17 -6.58 -6.73
CA LEU A 200 -16.74 -5.63 -7.66
C LEU A 200 -16.00 -5.67 -9.01
N GLY A 201 -16.75 -6.02 -10.05
CA GLY A 201 -16.22 -6.14 -11.42
C GLY A 201 -15.56 -7.49 -11.74
N GLY A 202 -15.57 -8.46 -10.81
CA GLY A 202 -15.17 -9.84 -11.06
C GLY A 202 -16.31 -10.69 -11.62
N GLU A 203 -15.96 -11.88 -12.10
CA GLU A 203 -16.91 -12.89 -12.58
C GLU A 203 -17.68 -13.53 -11.41
N VAL A 204 -17.00 -13.74 -10.27
CA VAL A 204 -17.57 -14.33 -9.05
C VAL A 204 -18.03 -13.23 -8.10
N THR A 205 -19.22 -13.34 -7.57
CA THR A 205 -19.76 -12.42 -6.56
C THR A 205 -19.30 -12.80 -5.14
N LEU A 206 -19.37 -11.84 -4.21
CA LEU A 206 -19.11 -12.14 -2.80
C LEU A 206 -20.06 -13.20 -2.22
N ALA A 207 -21.32 -13.21 -2.65
CA ALA A 207 -22.32 -14.19 -2.20
C ALA A 207 -21.95 -15.61 -2.66
N GLU A 208 -21.64 -15.80 -3.94
CA GLU A 208 -21.18 -17.08 -4.49
C GLU A 208 -19.91 -17.57 -3.80
N ARG A 209 -18.95 -16.67 -3.56
CA ARG A 209 -17.71 -17.01 -2.83
C ARG A 209 -17.99 -17.42 -1.39
N ALA A 210 -18.92 -16.75 -0.70
CA ALA A 210 -19.30 -17.10 0.66
C ALA A 210 -20.03 -18.44 0.72
N GLU A 211 -20.95 -18.71 -0.22
CA GLU A 211 -21.60 -20.03 -0.33
C GLU A 211 -20.58 -21.16 -0.52
N GLU A 212 -19.59 -20.95 -1.41
CA GLU A 212 -18.54 -21.93 -1.63
C GLU A 212 -17.68 -22.15 -0.39
N TYR A 213 -17.28 -21.04 0.25
CA TYR A 213 -16.46 -21.07 1.46
C TYR A 213 -17.16 -21.79 2.62
N LEU A 214 -18.44 -21.51 2.84
CA LEU A 214 -19.23 -22.10 3.94
C LEU A 214 -19.59 -23.58 3.76
N LYS A 215 -19.27 -24.21 2.62
CA LYS A 215 -19.40 -25.67 2.43
C LYS A 215 -18.33 -26.46 3.17
N ASP A 216 -17.24 -25.81 3.54
CA ASP A 216 -16.16 -26.45 4.29
C ASP A 216 -16.60 -26.74 5.73
N GLU A 217 -16.56 -28.00 6.11
CA GLU A 217 -16.99 -28.47 7.45
C GLU A 217 -15.97 -28.11 8.55
N GLU A 218 -14.72 -27.76 8.18
CA GLU A 218 -13.69 -27.37 9.15
C GLU A 218 -13.85 -25.93 9.66
N ILE A 219 -14.78 -25.16 9.10
CA ILE A 219 -15.04 -23.76 9.50
C ILE A 219 -15.79 -23.75 10.84
N GLU A 220 -15.18 -23.07 11.81
CA GLU A 220 -15.75 -22.89 13.15
C GLU A 220 -17.06 -22.06 13.11
N GLU A 221 -17.97 -22.31 14.05
CA GLU A 221 -19.30 -21.66 14.12
C GLU A 221 -19.17 -20.12 14.20
N GLY A 222 -18.23 -19.60 15.00
CA GLY A 222 -17.98 -18.15 15.09
C GLY A 222 -17.52 -17.52 13.78
N GLU A 223 -16.71 -18.24 13.00
CA GLU A 223 -16.26 -17.82 11.69
C GLU A 223 -17.41 -17.84 10.67
N ARG A 224 -18.21 -18.91 10.68
CA ARG A 224 -19.43 -19.06 9.87
C ARG A 224 -20.38 -17.89 10.10
N ASN A 225 -20.70 -17.63 11.36
CA ASN A 225 -21.56 -16.52 11.77
C ASN A 225 -21.03 -15.17 11.30
N PHE A 226 -19.71 -14.93 11.43
CA PHE A 226 -19.08 -13.70 10.97
C PHE A 226 -19.21 -13.50 9.46
N VAL A 227 -19.00 -14.56 8.67
CA VAL A 227 -19.11 -14.48 7.20
C VAL A 227 -20.55 -14.17 6.78
N GLU A 228 -21.56 -14.82 7.40
CA GLU A 228 -22.97 -14.56 7.14
C GLU A 228 -23.37 -13.12 7.48
N LEU A 229 -22.94 -12.62 8.65
CA LEU A 229 -23.15 -11.23 9.07
C LEU A 229 -22.46 -10.25 8.11
N GLY A 230 -21.25 -10.57 7.66
CA GLY A 230 -20.49 -9.76 6.72
C GLY A 230 -21.16 -9.66 5.35
N VAL A 231 -21.65 -10.77 4.80
CA VAL A 231 -22.37 -10.81 3.51
C VAL A 231 -23.67 -10.00 3.59
N GLU A 232 -24.47 -10.19 4.68
CA GLU A 232 -25.70 -9.44 4.87
C GLU A 232 -25.42 -7.93 5.05
N CYS A 233 -24.40 -7.58 5.84
CA CYS A 233 -23.97 -6.19 6.00
C CYS A 233 -23.54 -5.58 4.66
N TYR A 234 -22.78 -6.33 3.83
CA TYR A 234 -22.36 -5.91 2.48
C TYR A 234 -23.56 -5.65 1.58
N ARG A 235 -24.54 -6.55 1.58
CA ARG A 235 -25.78 -6.42 0.81
C ARG A 235 -26.58 -5.18 1.21
N ARG A 236 -26.80 -4.99 2.54
CA ARG A 236 -27.53 -3.84 3.08
C ARG A 236 -26.79 -2.53 2.89
N TYR A 237 -25.47 -2.54 3.03
CA TYR A 237 -24.65 -1.36 2.74
C TYR A 237 -24.94 -0.81 1.34
N HIS A 238 -24.85 -1.66 0.32
CA HIS A 238 -25.15 -1.25 -1.05
C HIS A 238 -26.60 -0.84 -1.22
N TRP A 239 -27.51 -1.57 -0.61
CA TRP A 239 -28.93 -1.29 -0.70
C TRP A 239 -29.29 0.09 -0.13
N TYR A 240 -28.88 0.40 1.10
CA TYR A 240 -29.15 1.70 1.70
C TYR A 240 -28.40 2.85 1.04
N LEU A 241 -27.22 2.60 0.50
CA LEU A 241 -26.42 3.62 -0.18
C LEU A 241 -27.00 3.98 -1.55
N LEU A 242 -27.48 2.99 -2.31
CA LEU A 242 -27.88 3.16 -3.72
C LEU A 242 -29.37 3.43 -3.92
N ASP A 243 -30.26 2.90 -3.07
CA ASP A 243 -31.70 3.09 -3.22
C ASP A 243 -32.15 4.42 -2.63
N ALA A 244 -32.58 5.34 -3.51
CA ALA A 244 -33.06 6.66 -3.11
C ALA A 244 -34.27 6.64 -2.15
N LYS A 245 -35.06 5.56 -2.15
CA LYS A 245 -36.25 5.40 -1.30
C LYS A 245 -35.94 4.84 0.08
N ARG A 246 -34.71 4.36 0.32
CA ARG A 246 -34.31 3.61 1.52
C ARG A 246 -33.11 4.20 2.22
N LYS A 247 -32.96 5.52 2.18
CA LYS A 247 -31.83 6.20 2.81
C LYS A 247 -31.83 6.04 4.32
N LEU A 248 -30.64 5.88 4.88
CA LEU A 248 -30.43 5.91 6.32
C LEU A 248 -30.50 7.36 6.83
N LYS A 249 -31.10 7.56 8.00
CA LYS A 249 -31.18 8.86 8.65
C LYS A 249 -29.79 9.44 8.88
N GLY A 250 -29.55 10.67 8.45
CA GLY A 250 -28.26 11.36 8.52
C GLY A 250 -27.30 11.06 7.36
N PHE A 251 -27.71 10.18 6.41
CA PHE A 251 -26.89 9.82 5.24
C PHE A 251 -27.64 9.96 3.92
N GLU A 252 -28.73 10.69 3.90
CA GLU A 252 -29.64 10.82 2.74
C GLU A 252 -28.95 11.39 1.51
N GLU A 253 -27.95 12.25 1.69
CA GLU A 253 -27.22 12.93 0.61
C GLU A 253 -26.19 12.02 -0.11
N TYR A 254 -25.81 10.89 0.51
CA TYR A 254 -24.82 10.00 -0.07
C TYR A 254 -25.45 9.06 -1.10
N GLY A 255 -24.84 8.94 -2.27
CA GLY A 255 -25.32 8.08 -3.37
C GLY A 255 -24.31 7.02 -3.79
N THR A 256 -23.06 7.11 -3.33
CA THR A 256 -21.97 6.22 -3.76
C THR A 256 -20.79 6.30 -2.80
N ASP A 257 -19.85 5.37 -2.95
CA ASP A 257 -18.50 5.43 -2.34
C ASP A 257 -17.40 5.37 -3.40
N PHE A 258 -16.15 5.45 -2.97
CA PHE A 258 -15.01 5.45 -3.87
C PHE A 258 -14.88 4.15 -4.70
N ASN A 259 -15.15 2.99 -4.11
CA ASN A 259 -15.04 1.71 -4.80
C ASN A 259 -16.15 1.55 -5.85
N LEU A 260 -17.37 1.92 -5.49
CA LEU A 260 -18.49 1.91 -6.42
C LEU A 260 -18.28 2.84 -7.63
N ILE A 261 -17.66 4.01 -7.41
CA ILE A 261 -17.31 4.91 -8.52
C ILE A 261 -16.38 4.23 -9.52
N VAL A 262 -15.39 3.47 -9.06
CA VAL A 262 -14.49 2.73 -9.96
C VAL A 262 -15.27 1.65 -10.71
N SER A 263 -16.10 0.88 -10.02
CA SER A 263 -16.96 -0.14 -10.63
C SER A 263 -17.93 0.46 -11.67
N TRP A 264 -18.58 1.58 -11.35
CA TRP A 264 -19.47 2.24 -12.28
C TRP A 264 -18.74 2.79 -13.50
N ALA A 265 -17.58 3.41 -13.31
CA ALA A 265 -16.77 3.88 -14.42
C ALA A 265 -16.42 2.72 -15.37
N SER A 266 -16.01 1.57 -14.83
CA SER A 266 -15.72 0.37 -15.62
C SER A 266 -16.93 -0.08 -16.44
N LYS A 267 -18.11 -0.17 -15.81
CA LYS A 267 -19.36 -0.53 -16.50
C LYS A 267 -19.77 0.49 -17.58
N LEU A 268 -19.58 1.79 -17.32
CA LEU A 268 -19.88 2.85 -18.31
C LEU A 268 -18.94 2.78 -19.50
N ILE A 269 -17.67 2.46 -19.27
CA ILE A 269 -16.66 2.27 -20.32
C ILE A 269 -17.04 1.05 -21.18
N TRP A 270 -17.31 -0.11 -20.55
CA TRP A 270 -17.75 -1.33 -21.24
C TRP A 270 -19.03 -1.13 -22.07
N ALA A 271 -19.98 -0.37 -21.53
CA ALA A 271 -21.23 -0.08 -22.23
C ALA A 271 -21.07 0.95 -23.37
N GLY A 272 -19.89 1.53 -23.56
CA GLY A 272 -19.63 2.55 -24.60
C GLY A 272 -20.49 3.81 -24.45
N ARG A 273 -20.95 4.16 -23.23
CA ARG A 273 -21.89 5.26 -23.01
C ARG A 273 -21.19 6.61 -22.85
N GLY A 274 -21.82 7.65 -23.38
CA GLY A 274 -21.37 9.04 -23.24
C GLY A 274 -20.13 9.38 -24.08
N LYS A 275 -19.35 10.37 -23.62
CA LYS A 275 -18.10 10.82 -24.27
C LYS A 275 -16.89 9.93 -23.94
N VAL A 276 -17.09 8.86 -23.19
CA VAL A 276 -16.04 7.97 -22.69
C VAL A 276 -15.21 7.34 -23.80
N PRO A 277 -15.83 6.78 -24.89
CA PRO A 277 -15.06 6.20 -25.98
C PRO A 277 -14.07 7.18 -26.62
N GLU A 278 -14.47 8.44 -26.81
CA GLU A 278 -13.59 9.46 -27.41
C GLU A 278 -12.40 9.82 -26.51
N LEU A 279 -12.62 9.88 -25.19
CA LEU A 279 -11.56 10.17 -24.22
C LEU A 279 -10.49 9.07 -24.20
N LEU A 280 -10.88 7.81 -24.41
CA LEU A 280 -10.03 6.63 -24.28
C LEU A 280 -9.48 6.12 -25.62
N LYS A 281 -10.22 6.26 -26.72
CA LYS A 281 -9.89 5.72 -28.06
C LYS A 281 -8.47 6.05 -28.56
N ASN A 282 -7.93 7.20 -28.14
CA ASN A 282 -6.60 7.63 -28.56
C ASN A 282 -5.50 7.30 -27.55
N LYS A 283 -5.81 6.59 -26.45
CA LYS A 283 -4.80 6.21 -25.47
C LYS A 283 -3.91 5.11 -26.04
N LYS A 284 -2.60 5.28 -25.89
CA LYS A 284 -1.58 4.34 -26.39
C LYS A 284 -0.77 3.69 -25.29
N TYR A 285 -0.70 4.33 -24.12
CA TYR A 285 0.09 3.85 -23.00
C TYR A 285 -0.67 4.03 -21.69
N ILE A 286 -0.74 2.96 -20.92
CA ILE A 286 -1.28 2.90 -19.56
C ILE A 286 -0.12 2.52 -18.65
N LEU A 287 0.27 3.42 -17.76
CA LEU A 287 1.33 3.18 -16.78
C LEU A 287 0.69 3.06 -15.39
N ILE A 288 1.19 2.15 -14.56
CA ILE A 288 0.67 1.96 -13.19
C ILE A 288 1.85 1.87 -12.22
N ASP A 289 1.87 2.76 -11.22
CA ASP A 289 2.83 2.70 -10.09
C ASP A 289 2.27 1.87 -8.94
N GLU A 290 3.17 1.37 -8.06
CA GLU A 290 2.84 0.55 -6.88
C GLU A 290 1.90 -0.64 -7.19
N TYR A 291 2.11 -1.29 -8.34
CA TYR A 291 1.21 -2.34 -8.86
C TYR A 291 1.02 -3.54 -7.91
N GLN A 292 1.88 -3.74 -6.91
CA GLN A 292 1.71 -4.75 -5.87
C GLN A 292 0.50 -4.50 -4.96
N ASP A 293 -0.09 -3.30 -5.01
CA ASP A 293 -1.30 -2.94 -4.26
C ASP A 293 -2.59 -3.09 -5.12
N PHE A 294 -2.50 -3.80 -6.24
CA PHE A 294 -3.59 -4.00 -7.18
C PHE A 294 -4.70 -4.89 -6.63
N SER A 295 -5.93 -4.75 -7.15
CA SER A 295 -7.11 -5.51 -6.75
C SER A 295 -7.97 -5.86 -7.96
N GLN A 296 -8.94 -6.77 -7.81
CA GLN A 296 -9.93 -7.10 -8.84
C GLN A 296 -10.66 -5.86 -9.35
N LEU A 297 -11.00 -4.94 -8.46
CA LEU A 297 -11.67 -3.69 -8.82
C LEU A 297 -10.85 -2.85 -9.82
N PHE A 298 -9.53 -2.77 -9.62
CA PHE A 298 -8.64 -2.04 -10.53
C PHE A 298 -8.32 -2.84 -11.79
N LEU A 299 -8.28 -4.18 -11.72
CA LEU A 299 -8.18 -5.03 -12.91
C LEU A 299 -9.34 -4.76 -13.84
N ALA A 300 -10.58 -4.82 -13.35
CA ALA A 300 -11.77 -4.53 -14.13
C ALA A 300 -11.75 -3.12 -14.77
N ALA A 301 -11.18 -2.13 -14.07
CA ALA A 301 -11.02 -0.79 -14.63
C ALA A 301 -9.99 -0.73 -15.77
N VAL A 302 -8.85 -1.44 -15.64
CA VAL A 302 -7.83 -1.51 -16.71
C VAL A 302 -8.35 -2.27 -17.92
N GLU A 303 -9.04 -3.38 -17.70
CA GLU A 303 -9.68 -4.17 -18.78
C GLU A 303 -10.74 -3.34 -19.51
N ALA A 304 -11.59 -2.61 -18.78
CA ALA A 304 -12.57 -1.71 -19.39
C ALA A 304 -11.90 -0.61 -20.23
N ILE A 305 -10.78 -0.02 -19.77
CA ILE A 305 -10.05 0.97 -20.55
C ILE A 305 -9.48 0.32 -21.82
N ARG A 306 -8.92 -0.88 -21.71
CA ARG A 306 -8.32 -1.60 -22.85
C ARG A 306 -9.36 -2.11 -23.85
N SER A 307 -10.61 -2.37 -23.44
CA SER A 307 -11.67 -2.75 -24.40
C SER A 307 -12.01 -1.62 -25.39
N VAL A 308 -11.66 -0.36 -25.06
CA VAL A 308 -11.83 0.80 -25.94
C VAL A 308 -10.52 1.23 -26.59
N ALA A 309 -9.41 1.04 -25.89
CA ALA A 309 -8.06 1.37 -26.33
C ALA A 309 -7.26 0.08 -26.54
N GLU A 310 -7.69 -0.76 -27.49
CA GLU A 310 -7.22 -2.13 -27.70
C GLU A 310 -5.71 -2.25 -27.88
N ASP A 311 -5.08 -1.30 -28.59
CA ASP A 311 -3.63 -1.26 -28.81
C ASP A 311 -2.83 -0.59 -27.67
N ALA A 312 -3.50 -0.22 -26.57
CA ALA A 312 -2.82 0.45 -25.46
C ALA A 312 -1.84 -0.49 -24.75
N ARG A 313 -0.58 -0.08 -24.72
CA ARG A 313 0.50 -0.81 -24.04
C ARG A 313 0.42 -0.58 -22.55
N LEU A 314 0.54 -1.65 -21.79
CA LEU A 314 0.52 -1.64 -20.34
C LEU A 314 1.95 -1.68 -19.80
N PHE A 315 2.29 -0.75 -18.92
CA PHE A 315 3.59 -0.68 -18.25
C PHE A 315 3.36 -0.50 -16.74
N VAL A 316 3.61 -1.56 -15.98
CA VAL A 316 3.37 -1.55 -14.54
C VAL A 316 4.69 -1.64 -13.77
N VAL A 317 4.78 -0.94 -12.64
CA VAL A 317 5.96 -0.94 -11.75
C VAL A 317 5.51 -1.24 -10.34
N GLY A 318 6.24 -2.11 -9.65
CA GLY A 318 5.93 -2.44 -8.27
C GLY A 318 7.03 -3.24 -7.58
N ASP A 319 6.77 -3.60 -6.32
CA ASP A 319 7.63 -4.42 -5.47
C ASP A 319 6.79 -5.35 -4.62
N ASP A 320 6.70 -6.63 -4.97
CA ASP A 320 5.91 -7.62 -4.22
C ASP A 320 6.38 -7.80 -2.77
N TRP A 321 7.65 -7.46 -2.47
CA TRP A 321 8.14 -7.42 -1.09
C TRP A 321 7.59 -6.22 -0.29
N GLN A 322 6.96 -5.24 -0.94
CA GLN A 322 6.28 -4.11 -0.32
C GLN A 322 4.74 -4.20 -0.39
N ALA A 323 4.19 -5.37 -0.72
CA ALA A 323 2.76 -5.63 -0.72
C ALA A 323 2.25 -5.78 0.73
N ILE A 324 1.81 -4.69 1.33
CA ILE A 324 1.37 -4.63 2.73
C ILE A 324 -0.08 -4.13 2.90
N ASN A 325 -0.83 -3.98 1.81
CA ASN A 325 -2.18 -3.41 1.80
C ASN A 325 -3.28 -4.47 1.58
N ARG A 326 -2.98 -5.76 1.84
CA ARG A 326 -3.94 -6.84 1.71
C ARG A 326 -5.21 -6.60 2.56
N PHE A 327 -5.05 -6.08 3.77
CA PHE A 327 -6.16 -5.70 4.64
C PHE A 327 -7.12 -4.69 4.02
N ALA A 328 -6.68 -3.92 3.02
CA ALA A 328 -7.49 -3.00 2.23
C ALA A 328 -8.08 -3.64 0.96
N GLY A 329 -7.85 -4.94 0.73
CA GLY A 329 -8.40 -5.72 -0.39
C GLY A 329 -7.47 -5.88 -1.59
N SER A 330 -6.21 -5.40 -1.52
CA SER A 330 -5.22 -5.70 -2.57
C SER A 330 -4.82 -7.18 -2.55
N ASP A 331 -4.37 -7.69 -3.70
CA ASP A 331 -3.83 -9.03 -3.81
C ASP A 331 -2.53 -9.03 -4.62
N VAL A 332 -1.46 -9.51 -3.98
CA VAL A 332 -0.14 -9.58 -4.61
C VAL A 332 -0.09 -10.56 -5.78
N GLU A 333 -1.10 -11.44 -5.89
CA GLU A 333 -1.20 -12.41 -6.97
C GLU A 333 -1.30 -11.73 -8.34
N TYR A 334 -2.00 -10.59 -8.46
CA TYR A 334 -2.02 -9.79 -9.69
C TYR A 334 -0.63 -9.35 -10.15
N PHE A 335 0.30 -9.16 -9.21
CA PHE A 335 1.69 -8.83 -9.50
C PHE A 335 2.52 -10.07 -9.84
N ARG A 336 2.36 -11.15 -9.07
CA ARG A 336 3.14 -12.38 -9.22
C ARG A 336 2.80 -13.13 -10.48
N SER A 337 1.51 -13.25 -10.77
CA SER A 337 0.94 -13.95 -11.93
C SER A 337 0.47 -12.97 -13.02
N PHE A 338 1.17 -11.86 -13.19
CA PHE A 338 0.82 -10.77 -14.12
C PHE A 338 0.55 -11.28 -15.53
N GLU A 339 1.35 -12.25 -16.01
CA GLU A 339 1.26 -12.84 -17.34
C GLU A 339 -0.06 -13.59 -17.57
N GLN A 340 -0.70 -14.08 -16.51
CA GLN A 340 -2.00 -14.77 -16.58
C GLN A 340 -3.14 -13.78 -16.82
N TYR A 341 -3.06 -12.60 -16.17
CA TYR A 341 -4.07 -11.54 -16.29
C TYR A 341 -3.89 -10.70 -17.56
N PHE A 342 -2.67 -10.60 -18.07
CA PHE A 342 -2.32 -9.85 -19.27
C PHE A 342 -1.50 -10.73 -20.23
N PRO A 343 -2.16 -11.70 -20.90
CA PRO A 343 -1.48 -12.62 -21.82
C PRO A 343 -1.01 -11.90 -23.08
N GLY A 344 -0.22 -12.61 -23.90
CA GLY A 344 0.32 -12.14 -25.18
C GLY A 344 1.79 -11.73 -25.09
N ASP A 345 2.16 -10.61 -25.74
CA ASP A 345 3.54 -10.08 -25.70
C ASP A 345 3.79 -9.41 -24.35
N THR A 346 4.03 -10.25 -23.33
CA THR A 346 4.26 -9.84 -21.94
C THR A 346 5.69 -10.08 -21.54
N ARG A 347 6.33 -9.09 -20.91
CA ARG A 347 7.72 -9.16 -20.47
C ARG A 347 7.92 -8.61 -19.06
N ARG A 348 8.76 -9.33 -18.29
CA ARG A 348 9.18 -8.96 -16.93
C ARG A 348 10.58 -8.34 -16.96
N TYR A 349 10.71 -7.20 -16.31
CA TYR A 349 11.97 -6.48 -16.09
C TYR A 349 12.27 -6.42 -14.59
N GLU A 350 13.54 -6.42 -14.22
CA GLU A 350 13.97 -6.34 -12.82
C GLU A 350 14.87 -5.12 -12.61
N ILE A 351 14.61 -4.38 -11.54
CA ILE A 351 15.45 -3.29 -11.07
C ILE A 351 15.83 -3.62 -9.63
N THR A 352 17.03 -4.14 -9.47
CA THR A 352 17.52 -4.75 -8.22
C THR A 352 18.41 -3.82 -7.41
N THR A 353 18.94 -2.77 -8.05
CA THR A 353 19.90 -1.84 -7.45
C THR A 353 19.19 -0.84 -6.53
N ASN A 354 19.52 -0.86 -5.23
CA ASN A 354 19.01 0.09 -4.23
C ASN A 354 19.93 1.33 -4.14
N TYR A 355 19.36 2.50 -4.37
CA TYR A 355 20.06 3.80 -4.28
C TYR A 355 19.84 4.52 -2.95
N ARG A 356 18.92 4.02 -2.12
CA ARG A 356 18.51 4.66 -0.86
C ARG A 356 19.39 4.25 0.31
N CYS A 357 19.52 2.95 0.51
CA CYS A 357 20.09 2.37 1.73
C CYS A 357 21.58 2.07 1.56
N ASN A 358 22.32 2.20 2.62
CA ASN A 358 23.69 1.72 2.69
C ASN A 358 23.75 0.18 2.69
N TYR A 359 24.93 -0.38 2.38
CA TYR A 359 25.15 -1.80 2.13
C TYR A 359 24.61 -2.74 3.22
N MET A 360 24.93 -2.49 4.50
CA MET A 360 24.51 -3.38 5.60
C MET A 360 22.99 -3.48 5.74
N ILE A 361 22.25 -2.38 5.47
CA ILE A 361 20.79 -2.37 5.53
C ILE A 361 20.22 -3.22 4.40
N VAL A 362 20.74 -3.06 3.18
CA VAL A 362 20.33 -3.85 2.00
C VAL A 362 20.61 -5.33 2.20
N ASP A 363 21.82 -5.67 2.67
CA ASP A 363 22.22 -7.07 2.88
C ASP A 363 21.39 -7.73 3.99
N THR A 364 21.12 -7.02 5.09
CA THR A 364 20.26 -7.51 6.18
C THR A 364 18.84 -7.73 5.69
N ALA A 365 18.27 -6.77 4.96
CA ALA A 365 16.90 -6.89 4.42
C ALA A 365 16.79 -8.04 3.40
N ARG A 366 17.80 -8.23 2.54
CA ARG A 366 17.86 -9.36 1.60
C ARG A 366 17.94 -10.71 2.31
N LYS A 367 18.83 -10.82 3.30
CA LYS A 367 18.97 -12.05 4.13
C LYS A 367 17.67 -12.36 4.88
N PHE A 368 17.02 -11.33 5.41
CA PHE A 368 15.74 -11.45 6.09
C PHE A 368 14.66 -12.03 5.16
N MET A 369 14.44 -11.44 4.00
CA MET A 369 13.43 -11.93 3.03
C MET A 369 13.73 -13.36 2.57
N LYS A 370 15.00 -13.67 2.30
CA LYS A 370 15.42 -15.03 1.92
C LYS A 370 15.11 -16.05 3.02
N LYS A 371 15.40 -15.74 4.30
CA LYS A 371 15.18 -16.67 5.41
C LYS A 371 13.73 -16.78 5.84
N ALA A 372 12.98 -15.68 5.82
CA ALA A 372 11.62 -15.62 6.31
C ALA A 372 10.59 -16.10 5.29
N MET A 373 10.82 -15.87 3.99
CA MET A 373 9.86 -16.20 2.91
C MET A 373 10.45 -17.11 1.82
N GLY A 374 11.70 -17.55 1.92
CA GLY A 374 12.35 -18.32 0.85
C GLY A 374 12.61 -17.53 -0.44
N GLU A 375 12.48 -16.20 -0.40
CA GLU A 375 12.61 -15.35 -1.59
C GLU A 375 14.01 -15.40 -2.19
N LYS A 376 14.08 -15.60 -3.53
CA LYS A 376 15.33 -15.71 -4.27
C LYS A 376 15.69 -14.44 -5.05
N GLY A 377 14.87 -13.40 -4.97
CA GLY A 377 15.07 -12.16 -5.71
C GLY A 377 16.38 -11.45 -5.37
N GLU A 378 17.00 -10.84 -6.37
CA GLU A 378 18.20 -10.04 -6.17
C GLU A 378 17.86 -8.67 -5.57
N PHE A 379 18.73 -8.22 -4.66
CA PHE A 379 18.64 -6.91 -4.03
C PHE A 379 20.04 -6.45 -3.67
N ARG A 380 20.53 -5.42 -4.37
CA ARG A 380 21.93 -4.97 -4.32
C ARG A 380 22.00 -3.52 -3.89
N ALA A 381 22.95 -3.16 -3.04
CA ALA A 381 23.22 -1.78 -2.71
C ALA A 381 24.07 -1.11 -3.78
N PHE A 382 23.66 0.08 -4.22
CA PHE A 382 24.52 0.96 -5.01
C PHE A 382 25.65 1.55 -4.17
N SER A 383 25.33 1.96 -2.92
CA SER A 383 26.31 2.52 -2.00
C SER A 383 27.23 1.43 -1.45
N ARG A 384 28.53 1.64 -1.59
CA ARG A 384 29.58 0.81 -0.95
C ARG A 384 29.81 1.18 0.51
N ARG A 385 29.21 2.25 1.03
CA ARG A 385 29.28 2.62 2.44
C ARG A 385 28.60 1.55 3.27
N ALA A 386 29.28 1.10 4.34
CA ALA A 386 28.78 -0.01 5.16
C ALA A 386 27.37 0.29 5.71
N GLY A 387 27.17 1.46 6.31
CA GLY A 387 25.99 1.73 7.13
C GLY A 387 26.04 0.93 8.43
N LYS A 388 24.96 1.00 9.21
CA LYS A 388 24.87 0.25 10.46
C LYS A 388 23.47 -0.33 10.65
N VAL A 389 23.43 -1.61 11.05
CA VAL A 389 22.23 -2.25 11.60
C VAL A 389 22.56 -2.67 13.02
N ILE A 390 21.84 -2.12 13.98
CA ILE A 390 22.17 -2.19 15.40
C ILE A 390 20.99 -2.81 16.15
N LEU A 391 21.23 -3.93 16.82
CA LEU A 391 20.28 -4.53 17.75
C LEU A 391 20.40 -3.85 19.11
N VAL A 392 19.27 -3.42 19.68
CA VAL A 392 19.21 -2.77 20.99
C VAL A 392 18.39 -3.64 21.93
N ASP A 393 19.08 -4.29 22.86
CA ASP A 393 18.47 -5.07 23.94
C ASP A 393 17.87 -4.11 24.97
N VAL A 394 16.54 -4.11 25.14
CA VAL A 394 15.85 -3.23 26.09
C VAL A 394 15.13 -4.00 27.18
N LYS A 395 14.92 -3.36 28.32
CA LYS A 395 14.01 -3.84 29.37
C LYS A 395 12.62 -3.26 29.16
N ARG A 396 11.58 -4.05 29.42
CA ARG A 396 10.17 -3.61 29.33
C ARG A 396 9.78 -2.65 30.47
N ASN A 397 10.44 -1.50 30.52
CA ASN A 397 10.16 -0.44 31.48
C ASN A 397 10.12 0.88 30.74
N LYS A 398 9.05 1.67 30.93
CA LYS A 398 8.82 2.93 30.23
C LYS A 398 9.97 3.92 30.39
N VAL A 399 10.52 4.05 31.58
CA VAL A 399 11.61 5.00 31.88
C VAL A 399 12.88 4.60 31.14
N GLU A 400 13.24 3.33 31.21
CA GLU A 400 14.42 2.79 30.50
C GLU A 400 14.24 2.94 28.99
N TYR A 401 13.04 2.64 28.48
CA TYR A 401 12.75 2.71 27.05
C TYR A 401 12.96 4.14 26.49
N LEU A 402 12.46 5.16 27.20
CA LEU A 402 12.68 6.57 26.84
C LEU A 402 14.17 6.96 26.94
N LYS A 403 14.90 6.49 27.95
CA LYS A 403 16.35 6.74 28.07
C LYS A 403 17.12 6.21 26.86
N TYR A 404 16.80 4.97 26.38
CA TYR A 404 17.41 4.42 25.19
C TYR A 404 17.15 5.30 23.97
N LEU A 405 15.89 5.72 23.77
CA LEU A 405 15.52 6.58 22.65
C LEU A 405 16.25 7.93 22.69
N VAL A 406 16.29 8.58 23.86
CA VAL A 406 17.03 9.85 24.04
C VAL A 406 18.50 9.68 23.71
N LYS A 407 19.13 8.57 24.14
CA LYS A 407 20.57 8.29 23.87
C LYS A 407 20.80 8.04 22.38
N ILE A 408 19.94 7.26 21.70
CA ILE A 408 20.02 7.03 20.25
C ILE A 408 19.85 8.36 19.49
N ILE A 409 18.89 9.22 19.87
CA ILE A 409 18.71 10.54 19.25
C ILE A 409 19.94 11.42 19.46
N ARG A 410 20.54 11.41 20.68
CA ARG A 410 21.77 12.14 20.97
C ARG A 410 22.94 11.73 20.07
N GLU A 411 23.14 10.43 19.86
CA GLU A 411 24.17 9.90 18.96
C GLU A 411 23.91 10.30 17.49
N ASN A 412 22.67 10.52 17.13
CA ASN A 412 22.23 10.85 15.79
C ASN A 412 21.78 12.31 15.59
N ARG A 413 22.07 13.21 16.55
CA ARG A 413 21.62 14.62 16.52
C ARG A 413 22.03 15.41 15.25
N LYS A 414 23.11 14.97 14.58
CA LYS A 414 23.60 15.57 13.32
C LYS A 414 22.91 15.00 12.08
N SER A 415 22.07 13.99 12.22
CA SER A 415 21.30 13.43 11.10
C SER A 415 20.20 14.39 10.70
N LYS A 416 19.84 14.37 9.43
CA LYS A 416 18.78 15.24 8.87
C LYS A 416 17.43 14.89 9.46
N ASP A 417 17.14 13.60 9.58
CA ASP A 417 15.85 13.08 10.02
C ASP A 417 15.98 11.72 10.72
N ILE A 418 15.07 11.48 11.66
CA ILE A 418 14.96 10.26 12.46
C ILE A 418 13.51 9.80 12.41
N LEU A 419 13.29 8.55 12.00
CA LEU A 419 11.97 7.96 11.90
C LEU A 419 11.84 6.82 12.91
N ILE A 420 10.89 6.94 13.82
CA ILE A 420 10.61 5.95 14.87
C ILE A 420 9.35 5.20 14.47
N LEU A 421 9.46 3.88 14.34
CA LEU A 421 8.42 3.03 13.77
C LEU A 421 7.94 1.98 14.76
N HIS A 422 6.64 1.85 14.91
CA HIS A 422 5.99 0.78 15.65
C HIS A 422 4.97 0.03 14.80
N ARG A 423 4.65 -1.20 15.19
CA ARG A 423 3.66 -2.01 14.46
C ARG A 423 2.24 -1.47 14.61
N ASN A 424 1.87 -1.08 15.81
CA ASN A 424 0.52 -0.63 16.20
C ASN A 424 0.51 0.86 16.55
N ASN A 425 -0.69 1.44 16.74
CA ASN A 425 -0.85 2.80 17.24
C ASN A 425 -0.50 2.94 18.72
N ASP A 426 -0.53 1.84 19.47
CA ASP A 426 -0.18 1.77 20.88
C ASP A 426 0.98 0.81 21.11
N THR A 427 1.91 1.18 21.98
CA THR A 427 3.00 0.33 22.43
C THR A 427 2.50 -0.72 23.44
N HIS A 428 3.29 -1.76 23.71
CA HIS A 428 2.97 -2.73 24.77
C HIS A 428 2.88 -2.10 26.17
N LEU A 429 3.46 -0.92 26.36
CA LEU A 429 3.34 -0.12 27.58
C LEU A 429 2.01 0.66 27.66
N LYS A 430 1.08 0.39 26.76
CA LYS A 430 -0.22 1.08 26.64
C LYS A 430 -0.09 2.61 26.48
N ILE A 431 0.94 3.03 25.76
CA ILE A 431 1.18 4.43 25.39
C ILE A 431 0.91 4.57 23.91
N SER A 432 0.03 5.49 23.52
CA SER A 432 -0.20 5.82 22.11
C SER A 432 1.08 6.41 21.48
N LEU A 433 1.27 6.26 20.17
CA LEU A 433 2.42 6.82 19.48
C LEU A 433 2.52 8.35 19.65
N GLU A 434 1.39 9.04 19.67
CA GLU A 434 1.35 10.49 19.96
C GLU A 434 1.79 10.79 21.41
N GLY A 435 1.37 9.95 22.36
CA GLY A 435 1.80 10.04 23.75
C GLY A 435 3.29 9.77 23.92
N LEU A 436 3.83 8.80 23.18
CA LEU A 436 5.26 8.50 23.12
C LEU A 436 6.04 9.67 22.52
N GLU A 437 5.59 10.24 21.42
CA GLU A 437 6.23 11.37 20.76
C GLU A 437 6.34 12.58 21.70
N ARG A 438 5.22 12.95 22.36
CA ARG A 438 5.19 14.04 23.35
C ARG A 438 6.09 13.78 24.57
N ALA A 439 6.15 12.54 25.05
CA ALA A 439 7.03 12.17 26.16
C ALA A 439 8.50 12.25 25.75
N LEU A 440 8.80 11.77 24.56
CA LEU A 440 10.17 11.76 24.01
C LEU A 440 10.66 13.19 23.71
N GLU A 441 9.82 14.06 23.15
CA GLU A 441 10.10 15.48 22.93
C GLU A 441 10.54 16.14 24.26
N ARG A 442 9.74 15.99 25.32
CA ARG A 442 10.06 16.56 26.64
C ARG A 442 11.40 16.07 27.19
N GLU A 443 11.68 14.79 27.12
CA GLU A 443 12.92 14.21 27.61
C GLU A 443 14.14 14.63 26.78
N VAL A 444 14.01 14.72 25.46
CA VAL A 444 15.07 15.15 24.54
C VAL A 444 15.43 16.62 24.74
N VAL A 445 14.42 17.47 24.89
CA VAL A 445 14.59 18.93 25.15
C VAL A 445 15.19 19.15 26.55
N LYS A 446 14.64 18.51 27.58
CA LYS A 446 15.16 18.56 28.96
C LYS A 446 16.61 18.11 29.06
N ALA A 447 17.00 17.10 28.29
CA ALA A 447 18.37 16.58 28.25
C ALA A 447 19.32 17.45 27.39
N GLY A 448 18.86 18.56 26.79
CA GLY A 448 19.64 19.45 25.94
C GLY A 448 20.19 18.76 24.67
N VAL A 449 19.45 17.78 24.13
CA VAL A 449 19.87 17.04 22.95
C VAL A 449 19.47 17.75 21.66
N LEU A 450 18.22 18.21 21.59
CA LEU A 450 17.64 19.03 20.51
C LEU A 450 16.76 20.11 21.13
N ALA A 451 16.61 21.26 20.47
CA ALA A 451 15.57 22.21 20.79
C ALA A 451 14.20 21.67 20.35
N GLU A 452 13.11 22.23 20.90
CA GLU A 452 11.74 21.78 20.60
C GLU A 452 11.39 21.85 19.11
N GLU A 453 11.71 22.97 18.47
CA GLU A 453 11.49 23.15 17.01
C GLU A 453 12.32 22.16 16.20
N GLU A 454 13.57 21.95 16.59
CA GLU A 454 14.46 20.99 15.93
C GLU A 454 13.97 19.55 16.08
N PHE A 455 13.39 19.20 17.23
CA PHE A 455 12.77 17.88 17.44
C PHE A 455 11.60 17.69 16.47
N LYS A 456 10.67 18.65 16.41
CA LYS A 456 9.49 18.58 15.52
C LYS A 456 9.85 18.50 14.04
N GLU A 457 10.95 19.11 13.64
CA GLU A 457 11.44 19.04 12.27
C GLU A 457 12.10 17.68 11.95
N LYS A 458 12.91 17.15 12.88
CA LYS A 458 13.78 16.01 12.64
C LYS A 458 13.18 14.67 13.03
N VAL A 459 12.37 14.59 14.08
CA VAL A 459 11.90 13.35 14.66
C VAL A 459 10.43 13.12 14.32
N ARG A 460 10.10 11.95 13.79
CA ARG A 460 8.73 11.55 13.47
C ARG A 460 8.45 10.18 14.06
N VAL A 461 7.31 10.03 14.73
CA VAL A 461 6.85 8.76 15.30
C VAL A 461 5.58 8.31 14.57
N MET A 462 5.58 7.10 14.05
CA MET A 462 4.42 6.58 13.31
C MET A 462 4.39 5.05 13.22
N THR A 463 3.28 4.51 12.70
CA THR A 463 3.23 3.08 12.43
C THR A 463 4.07 2.70 11.21
N MET A 464 4.55 1.44 11.17
CA MET A 464 5.29 0.88 10.03
C MET A 464 4.49 1.01 8.72
N HIS A 465 3.15 0.83 8.75
CA HIS A 465 2.29 1.00 7.57
C HIS A 465 2.32 2.44 7.03
N LYS A 466 2.21 3.43 7.91
CA LYS A 466 2.25 4.85 7.52
C LYS A 466 3.61 5.27 6.95
N SER A 467 4.68 4.51 7.24
CA SER A 467 6.02 4.79 6.74
C SER A 467 6.24 4.38 5.27
N LYS A 468 5.29 3.66 4.65
CA LYS A 468 5.38 3.29 3.22
C LYS A 468 5.50 4.55 2.36
N GLY A 469 6.49 4.59 1.48
CA GLY A 469 6.81 5.77 0.66
C GLY A 469 7.77 6.77 1.32
N LEU A 470 7.93 6.73 2.65
CA LEU A 470 8.86 7.61 3.36
C LEU A 470 10.27 7.02 3.43
N GLU A 471 11.22 7.86 3.87
CA GLU A 471 12.61 7.47 4.12
C GLU A 471 13.25 8.42 5.14
N ALA A 472 14.28 7.96 5.87
CA ALA A 472 15.03 8.77 6.83
C ALA A 472 16.49 8.33 6.90
N GLU A 473 17.38 9.24 7.33
CA GLU A 473 18.79 8.86 7.57
C GLU A 473 18.92 7.82 8.66
N VAL A 474 18.09 7.94 9.69
CA VAL A 474 18.05 7.02 10.83
C VAL A 474 16.63 6.49 11.00
N VAL A 475 16.50 5.18 11.14
CA VAL A 475 15.24 4.52 11.49
C VAL A 475 15.42 3.73 12.77
N ILE A 476 14.44 3.84 13.66
CA ILE A 476 14.36 3.09 14.90
C ILE A 476 13.07 2.26 14.85
N ILE A 477 13.21 0.94 14.82
CA ILE A 477 12.08 0.01 14.91
C ILE A 477 11.90 -0.34 16.38
N LEU A 478 10.71 -0.06 16.91
CA LEU A 478 10.34 -0.34 18.28
C LEU A 478 9.76 -1.75 18.41
N GLU A 479 10.01 -2.40 19.55
CA GLU A 479 9.32 -3.62 19.96
C GLU A 479 9.29 -4.70 18.88
N ALA A 480 10.46 -5.02 18.31
CA ALA A 480 10.61 -6.09 17.32
C ALA A 480 10.49 -7.49 17.96
N ASP A 481 9.46 -7.68 18.78
CA ASP A 481 9.22 -8.83 19.63
C ASP A 481 8.08 -9.70 19.11
N ALA A 482 8.16 -11.01 19.37
CA ALA A 482 7.04 -11.91 19.11
C ALA A 482 5.78 -11.43 19.87
N GLY A 483 4.63 -11.41 19.16
CA GLY A 483 3.38 -10.88 19.68
C GLY A 483 3.18 -9.37 19.42
N VAL A 484 4.24 -8.65 19.01
CA VAL A 484 4.15 -7.30 18.43
C VAL A 484 4.39 -7.37 16.93
N ILE A 485 5.56 -7.91 16.51
CA ILE A 485 5.86 -8.23 15.11
C ILE A 485 6.81 -9.44 15.03
N PRO A 486 6.40 -10.60 14.51
CA PRO A 486 5.05 -10.88 13.99
C PRO A 486 3.99 -10.98 15.09
N LYS A 487 2.78 -10.57 14.74
CA LYS A 487 1.60 -10.77 15.56
C LYS A 487 0.57 -11.55 14.75
N THR A 488 0.21 -12.74 15.19
CA THR A 488 -0.97 -13.45 14.69
C THR A 488 -2.20 -12.81 15.33
N HIS A 489 -3.12 -12.29 14.53
CA HIS A 489 -4.36 -11.74 15.06
C HIS A 489 -5.39 -12.88 15.13
N PRO A 490 -6.09 -13.04 16.27
CA PRO A 490 -7.14 -14.06 16.38
C PRO A 490 -8.18 -13.98 15.25
N ASP A 491 -8.51 -12.75 14.87
CA ASP A 491 -9.51 -12.47 13.85
C ASP A 491 -9.05 -12.78 12.40
N THR A 492 -7.83 -13.26 12.19
CA THR A 492 -7.35 -13.56 10.83
C THR A 492 -8.26 -14.57 10.13
N ARG A 493 -8.72 -15.59 10.85
CA ARG A 493 -9.61 -16.63 10.33
C ARG A 493 -10.96 -16.08 9.90
N LEU A 494 -11.49 -15.08 10.59
CA LEU A 494 -12.79 -14.47 10.28
C LEU A 494 -12.85 -13.92 8.83
N PHE A 495 -11.70 -13.57 8.27
CA PHE A 495 -11.57 -13.10 6.90
C PHE A 495 -11.16 -14.21 5.91
N GLY A 496 -11.28 -15.49 6.28
CA GLY A 496 -10.92 -16.65 5.48
C GLY A 496 -11.64 -16.69 4.12
N VAL A 497 -12.88 -16.23 4.04
CA VAL A 497 -13.63 -16.06 2.79
C VAL A 497 -12.88 -15.24 1.73
N PHE A 498 -11.99 -14.35 2.16
CA PHE A 498 -11.09 -13.56 1.30
C PHE A 498 -9.73 -14.24 1.07
N GLY A 499 -9.55 -15.51 1.43
CA GLY A 499 -8.28 -16.22 1.34
C GLY A 499 -7.24 -15.77 2.36
N GLU A 500 -7.68 -15.27 3.52
CA GLU A 500 -6.79 -14.97 4.65
C GLU A 500 -6.49 -16.27 5.40
N THR A 501 -5.21 -16.62 5.48
CA THR A 501 -4.70 -17.72 6.28
C THR A 501 -3.62 -17.21 7.25
N GLU A 502 -3.27 -17.99 8.25
CA GLU A 502 -2.19 -17.63 9.17
C GLU A 502 -0.85 -17.45 8.44
N GLU A 503 -0.58 -18.27 7.44
CA GLU A 503 0.63 -18.16 6.61
C GLU A 503 0.63 -16.86 5.82
N VAL A 504 -0.48 -16.51 5.20
CA VAL A 504 -0.65 -15.27 4.43
C VAL A 504 -0.47 -14.07 5.35
N ALA A 505 -1.10 -14.08 6.54
CA ALA A 505 -0.96 -13.02 7.53
C ALA A 505 0.48 -12.89 8.04
N LEU A 506 1.19 -14.01 8.25
CA LEU A 506 2.61 -14.00 8.61
C LEU A 506 3.48 -13.39 7.49
N ASN A 507 3.22 -13.77 6.26
CA ASN A 507 3.92 -13.24 5.09
C ASN A 507 3.74 -11.71 4.95
N ASP A 508 2.56 -11.19 5.28
CA ASP A 508 2.32 -9.75 5.30
C ASP A 508 3.09 -9.04 6.44
N GLN A 509 3.27 -9.68 7.60
CA GLN A 509 4.11 -9.16 8.68
C GLN A 509 5.60 -9.14 8.26
N VAL A 510 6.07 -10.17 7.53
CA VAL A 510 7.44 -10.20 6.98
C VAL A 510 7.65 -9.03 6.02
N ARG A 511 6.72 -8.81 5.09
CA ARG A 511 6.78 -7.68 4.14
C ARG A 511 6.76 -6.34 4.88
N LEU A 512 5.91 -6.21 5.90
CA LEU A 512 5.82 -4.99 6.71
C LEU A 512 7.15 -4.67 7.42
N PHE A 513 7.80 -5.69 7.97
CA PHE A 513 9.10 -5.51 8.62
C PHE A 513 10.20 -5.16 7.61
N TYR A 514 10.17 -5.78 6.42
CA TYR A 514 11.04 -5.39 5.29
C TYR A 514 10.84 -3.93 4.88
N VAL A 515 9.57 -3.49 4.77
CA VAL A 515 9.25 -2.08 4.48
C VAL A 515 9.87 -1.18 5.54
N ALA A 516 9.69 -1.48 6.83
CA ALA A 516 10.25 -0.68 7.92
C ALA A 516 11.79 -0.61 7.86
N MET A 517 12.48 -1.74 7.67
CA MET A 517 13.95 -1.76 7.55
C MET A 517 14.44 -0.90 6.38
N THR A 518 13.79 -0.99 5.24
CA THR A 518 14.21 -0.29 4.00
C THR A 518 13.83 1.19 3.97
N ARG A 519 13.27 1.74 5.05
CA ARG A 519 13.12 3.20 5.21
C ARG A 519 14.44 3.87 5.59
N ALA A 520 15.38 3.13 6.19
CA ALA A 520 16.66 3.65 6.65
C ALA A 520 17.65 3.88 5.51
N LYS A 521 18.27 5.07 5.48
CA LYS A 521 19.36 5.39 4.54
C LYS A 521 20.72 4.99 5.09
N LYS A 522 21.02 5.37 6.35
CA LYS A 522 22.37 5.26 6.94
C LYS A 522 22.45 4.32 8.14
N ARG A 523 21.47 4.41 9.05
CA ARG A 523 21.46 3.64 10.30
C ARG A 523 20.06 3.07 10.57
N LEU A 524 20.04 1.82 10.99
CA LEU A 524 18.84 1.11 11.40
C LEU A 524 19.04 0.58 12.81
N TYR A 525 18.24 1.04 13.77
CA TYR A 525 18.17 0.50 15.12
C TYR A 525 16.94 -0.40 15.23
N ILE A 526 17.11 -1.59 15.79
CA ILE A 526 16.02 -2.54 16.03
C ILE A 526 16.00 -2.82 17.54
N MET A 527 14.99 -2.26 18.21
CA MET A 527 14.80 -2.42 19.65
C MET A 527 13.95 -3.64 19.93
N HIS A 528 14.42 -4.50 20.79
CA HIS A 528 13.72 -5.71 21.20
C HIS A 528 14.02 -6.05 22.67
N GLU A 529 13.12 -6.83 23.28
CA GLU A 529 13.32 -7.29 24.65
C GLU A 529 14.45 -8.31 24.71
N LYS A 530 15.31 -8.18 25.72
CA LYS A 530 16.34 -9.16 26.00
C LYS A 530 15.68 -10.45 26.53
N VAL A 531 15.60 -11.48 25.69
CA VAL A 531 15.08 -12.80 26.07
C VAL A 531 16.21 -13.83 26.23
N PRO A 532 16.02 -14.86 27.09
CA PRO A 532 16.98 -15.95 27.20
C PRO A 532 17.27 -16.62 25.86
N LYS A 533 18.52 -17.03 25.60
CA LYS A 533 19.01 -17.61 24.33
C LYS A 533 18.12 -18.76 23.75
N LYS A 534 17.38 -19.46 24.60
CA LYS A 534 16.50 -20.57 24.20
C LYS A 534 15.14 -20.11 23.64
N LYS A 535 14.74 -18.86 23.85
CA LYS A 535 13.45 -18.32 23.40
C LYS A 535 13.69 -17.52 22.10
N LYS A 536 13.10 -17.99 20.99
CA LYS A 536 13.16 -17.24 19.72
C LYS A 536 12.32 -15.99 19.87
N ASN A 537 12.88 -14.81 19.56
CA ASN A 537 12.16 -13.55 19.65
C ASN A 537 11.83 -13.02 18.27
N GLY A 538 10.57 -13.16 17.88
CA GLY A 538 10.01 -12.55 16.65
C GLY A 538 10.85 -12.80 15.40
N PHE A 539 11.15 -11.73 14.70
CA PHE A 539 11.96 -11.77 13.46
C PHE A 539 13.46 -11.65 13.67
N ILE A 540 13.94 -11.40 14.89
CA ILE A 540 15.37 -11.21 15.17
C ILE A 540 16.26 -12.36 14.66
N PRO A 541 15.88 -13.67 14.80
CA PRO A 541 16.67 -14.78 14.28
C PRO A 541 16.86 -14.80 12.76
N TYR A 542 16.00 -14.13 12.02
CA TYR A 542 16.04 -14.09 10.56
C TYR A 542 16.96 -13.00 10.00
N LEU A 543 17.39 -12.02 10.83
CA LEU A 543 18.20 -10.88 10.39
C LEU A 543 19.65 -11.26 10.00
N GLY A 544 20.14 -12.40 10.46
CA GLY A 544 21.49 -12.89 10.12
C GLY A 544 22.49 -12.70 11.26
N TRP A 545 23.74 -13.14 11.00
CA TRP A 545 24.84 -13.05 11.94
C TRP A 545 25.66 -11.77 11.70
N GLY A 546 26.34 -11.27 12.75
CA GLY A 546 27.31 -10.17 12.63
C GLY A 546 26.68 -8.76 12.70
N LEU A 547 25.45 -8.64 13.21
CA LEU A 547 24.89 -7.32 13.52
C LEU A 547 25.56 -6.72 14.75
N GLU A 548 25.78 -5.40 14.72
CA GLU A 548 26.25 -4.68 15.91
C GLU A 548 25.20 -4.80 17.02
N ARG A 549 25.65 -5.06 18.25
CA ARG A 549 24.82 -4.93 19.45
C ARG A 549 25.17 -3.64 20.14
N TRP A 550 24.14 -2.93 20.53
CA TRP A 550 24.34 -1.71 21.29
C TRP A 550 24.63 -2.08 22.74
N GLU A 551 25.84 -1.80 23.16
CA GLU A 551 26.31 -2.00 24.54
C GLU A 551 26.09 -0.70 25.32
N GLU A 552 25.57 -0.84 26.57
CA GLU A 552 25.29 0.30 27.47
C GLU A 552 26.57 1.10 27.81
#